data_44bb414f6a8b80cea1715f1a103b7dbb
#
_entry.id   44bb414f6a8b80cea1715f1a103b7dbb
#
_cell.length_a   1.000
_cell.length_b   1.000
_cell.length_c   1.000
_cell.angle_alpha   90.00
_cell.angle_beta   90.00
_cell.angle_gamma   90.00
#
_symmetry.space_group_name_H-M   'P 1'
#
loop_
_entity.id
_entity.type
_entity.pdbx_description
1 polymer ?
#
loop_
_entity_poly.entity_id
_entity_poly.type
_entity_poly.pdbx_seq_one_letter_code
_entity_poly.pdbx_strand_id
1 'polypeptide(L)'
;ILAETRNVTVGPMVTNPATRDWTVTASTYATLNEMYGNRTICGIGRGDSAVRVTNGKPTTLATLGDAVHVIRELANGRSVEYKGSTITLPWASKSRLEVWGAGYGPKALDLIGRTCDGFILQLADPAIAAWTIKGVKDAAAAAGRDPADVKVCVAAPAYVSDDVPYARDQCRWFGGMVGNHVADIVARYGADESYPALGAADYSLALSPSGGDASTGSATFCMCPGGEIIPAVC
;
A
#
# COMPACT_ATOMS: atom_id res chain seq x y z
N ILE A 1 -14.08 7.02 -12.70
CA ILE A 1 -14.34 7.44 -11.31
C ILE A 1 -14.08 8.94 -11.16
N LEU A 2 -12.87 9.43 -11.41
CA LEU A 2 -12.53 10.84 -11.22
C LEU A 2 -13.41 11.80 -12.01
N ALA A 3 -13.83 11.43 -13.23
CA ALA A 3 -14.72 12.23 -14.07
C ALA A 3 -16.14 12.34 -13.48
N GLU A 4 -16.61 11.27 -12.81
CA GLU A 4 -17.98 11.18 -12.30
C GLU A 4 -18.10 11.57 -10.83
N THR A 5 -16.98 11.82 -10.14
CA THR A 5 -16.95 12.17 -8.72
C THR A 5 -16.21 13.49 -8.49
N ARG A 6 -16.45 14.13 -7.35
CA ARG A 6 -15.80 15.41 -7.00
C ARG A 6 -14.84 15.31 -5.81
N ASN A 7 -15.12 14.43 -4.86
CA ASN A 7 -14.40 14.37 -3.57
C ASN A 7 -13.64 13.06 -3.35
N VAL A 8 -13.80 12.07 -4.26
CA VAL A 8 -13.15 10.77 -4.13
C VAL A 8 -11.68 10.88 -4.54
N THR A 9 -10.79 10.37 -3.69
CA THR A 9 -9.38 10.14 -4.03
C THR A 9 -9.23 8.73 -4.57
N VAL A 10 -8.46 8.56 -5.64
CA VAL A 10 -8.27 7.28 -6.34
C VAL A 10 -6.80 6.91 -6.38
N GLY A 11 -6.50 5.63 -6.14
CA GLY A 11 -5.14 5.10 -6.25
C GLY A 11 -5.12 3.58 -6.25
N PRO A 12 -4.03 2.94 -6.71
CA PRO A 12 -3.87 1.50 -6.62
C PRO A 12 -3.48 1.08 -5.20
N MET A 13 -3.86 -0.13 -4.81
CA MET A 13 -3.47 -0.73 -3.54
C MET A 13 -2.84 -2.11 -3.74
N VAL A 14 -1.69 -2.23 -4.36
CA VAL A 14 -0.73 -1.20 -4.80
C VAL A 14 -0.16 -1.52 -6.17
N THR A 15 0.50 -0.56 -6.82
CA THR A 15 1.36 -0.82 -7.98
C THR A 15 2.77 -1.23 -7.54
N ASN A 16 3.69 -1.45 -8.52
CA ASN A 16 5.06 -1.84 -8.24
C ASN A 16 6.03 -1.28 -9.28
N PRO A 17 7.33 -1.18 -8.97
CA PRO A 17 8.32 -0.65 -9.89
C PRO A 17 8.87 -1.65 -10.93
N ALA A 18 8.44 -2.93 -10.89
CA ALA A 18 8.97 -3.98 -11.75
C ALA A 18 8.25 -4.12 -13.08
N THR A 19 6.92 -3.93 -13.09
CA THR A 19 6.07 -4.26 -14.23
C THR A 19 5.78 -3.09 -15.17
N ARG A 20 6.21 -1.88 -14.79
CA ARG A 20 6.00 -0.67 -15.60
C ARG A 20 7.14 0.32 -15.40
N ASP A 21 7.53 1.01 -16.47
CA ASP A 21 8.51 2.09 -16.35
C ASP A 21 7.99 3.20 -15.42
N TRP A 22 8.88 3.73 -14.59
CA TRP A 22 8.53 4.72 -13.55
C TRP A 22 8.05 6.04 -14.14
N THR A 23 8.56 6.40 -15.33
CA THR A 23 8.13 7.60 -16.05
C THR A 23 6.68 7.48 -16.54
N VAL A 24 6.28 6.29 -16.97
CA VAL A 24 4.89 6.00 -17.36
C VAL A 24 3.97 6.09 -16.15
N THR A 25 4.40 5.55 -15.01
CA THR A 25 3.64 5.66 -13.75
C THR A 25 3.49 7.12 -13.35
N ALA A 26 4.59 7.88 -13.33
CA ALA A 26 4.58 9.32 -12.98
C ALA A 26 3.66 10.13 -13.91
N SER A 27 3.81 9.95 -15.23
CA SER A 27 3.01 10.71 -16.22
C SER A 27 1.51 10.37 -16.14
N THR A 28 1.16 9.12 -15.84
CA THR A 28 -0.24 8.71 -15.65
C THR A 28 -0.90 9.49 -14.52
N TYR A 29 -0.27 9.52 -13.34
CA TYR A 29 -0.82 10.26 -12.20
C TYR A 29 -0.78 11.76 -12.37
N ALA A 30 0.30 12.30 -12.94
CA ALA A 30 0.38 13.71 -13.27
C ALA A 30 -0.75 14.14 -14.19
N THR A 31 -1.02 13.37 -15.26
CA THR A 31 -2.13 13.65 -16.20
C THR A 31 -3.48 13.65 -15.47
N LEU A 32 -3.74 12.63 -14.65
CA LEU A 32 -4.99 12.55 -13.89
C LEU A 32 -5.14 13.72 -12.91
N ASN A 33 -4.08 14.12 -12.24
CA ASN A 33 -4.09 15.26 -11.33
C ASN A 33 -4.29 16.59 -12.05
N GLU A 34 -3.64 16.81 -13.19
CA GLU A 34 -3.85 18.00 -14.01
C GLU A 34 -5.31 18.10 -14.52
N MET A 35 -5.90 16.96 -14.91
CA MET A 35 -7.29 16.91 -15.42
C MET A 35 -8.33 17.05 -14.33
N TYR A 36 -8.11 16.44 -13.15
CA TYR A 36 -9.16 16.25 -12.14
C TYR A 36 -8.85 16.83 -10.76
N GLY A 37 -7.73 17.55 -10.58
CA GLY A 37 -7.47 18.37 -9.39
C GLY A 37 -6.89 17.62 -8.20
N ASN A 38 -5.75 16.95 -8.35
CA ASN A 38 -4.97 16.35 -7.24
C ASN A 38 -5.74 15.36 -6.36
N ARG A 39 -6.56 14.54 -6.99
CA ARG A 39 -7.35 13.50 -6.34
C ARG A 39 -6.83 12.10 -6.63
N THR A 40 -5.49 11.97 -6.81
CA THR A 40 -4.86 10.66 -6.93
C THR A 40 -3.77 10.47 -5.89
N ILE A 41 -3.54 9.22 -5.51
CA ILE A 41 -2.37 8.75 -4.77
C ILE A 41 -1.70 7.63 -5.55
N CYS A 42 -0.39 7.50 -5.44
CA CYS A 42 0.34 6.35 -5.96
C CYS A 42 0.67 5.39 -4.81
N GLY A 43 -0.17 4.39 -4.58
CA GLY A 43 0.17 3.29 -3.70
C GLY A 43 1.19 2.37 -4.38
N ILE A 44 2.34 2.11 -3.75
CA ILE A 44 3.43 1.35 -4.35
C ILE A 44 4.08 0.38 -3.35
N GLY A 45 4.37 -0.84 -3.80
CA GLY A 45 5.09 -1.86 -3.05
C GLY A 45 6.15 -2.53 -3.92
N ARG A 46 6.86 -3.52 -3.37
CA ARG A 46 7.94 -4.22 -4.09
C ARG A 46 7.48 -5.07 -5.28
N GLY A 47 6.17 -5.36 -5.38
CA GLY A 47 5.60 -6.11 -6.50
C GLY A 47 5.66 -7.62 -6.31
N ASP A 48 5.41 -8.13 -5.11
CA ASP A 48 5.50 -9.56 -4.83
C ASP A 48 4.51 -10.38 -5.66
N SER A 49 3.22 -10.18 -5.51
CA SER A 49 2.18 -10.94 -6.23
C SER A 49 2.26 -10.74 -7.74
N ALA A 50 2.37 -9.49 -8.20
CA ALA A 50 2.37 -9.16 -9.63
C ALA A 50 3.54 -9.78 -10.40
N VAL A 51 4.74 -9.83 -9.80
CA VAL A 51 5.92 -10.38 -10.47
C VAL A 51 5.98 -11.90 -10.38
N ARG A 52 5.40 -12.52 -9.33
CA ARG A 52 5.35 -14.00 -9.20
C ARG A 52 4.55 -14.63 -10.32
N VAL A 53 3.46 -13.99 -10.75
CA VAL A 53 2.62 -14.45 -11.87
C VAL A 53 3.42 -14.51 -13.19
N THR A 54 4.44 -13.65 -13.32
CA THR A 54 5.32 -13.61 -14.49
C THR A 54 6.68 -14.29 -14.26
N ASN A 55 6.80 -15.16 -13.25
CA ASN A 55 8.04 -15.82 -12.83
C ASN A 55 9.18 -14.85 -12.47
N GLY A 56 8.85 -13.62 -12.13
CA GLY A 56 9.79 -12.60 -11.67
C GLY A 56 10.06 -12.67 -10.17
N LYS A 57 10.98 -11.81 -9.72
CA LYS A 57 11.28 -11.61 -8.31
C LYS A 57 10.87 -10.19 -7.88
N PRO A 58 10.39 -10.00 -6.64
CA PRO A 58 10.13 -8.67 -6.10
C PRO A 58 11.38 -7.79 -6.20
N THR A 59 11.19 -6.51 -6.48
CA THR A 59 12.30 -5.55 -6.51
C THR A 59 12.95 -5.40 -5.12
N THR A 60 14.18 -4.89 -5.10
CA THR A 60 14.87 -4.57 -3.83
C THR A 60 14.21 -3.36 -3.16
N LEU A 61 14.47 -3.17 -1.88
CA LEU A 61 14.02 -1.96 -1.18
C LEU A 61 14.72 -0.69 -1.72
N ALA A 62 15.99 -0.80 -2.15
CA ALA A 62 16.69 0.29 -2.81
C ALA A 62 15.96 0.70 -4.09
N THR A 63 15.66 -0.26 -4.97
CA THR A 63 14.89 -0.01 -6.19
C THR A 63 13.50 0.59 -5.92
N LEU A 64 12.83 0.14 -4.84
CA LEU A 64 11.56 0.74 -4.43
C LEU A 64 11.74 2.20 -4.00
N GLY A 65 12.78 2.50 -3.21
CA GLY A 65 13.10 3.87 -2.78
C GLY A 65 13.39 4.80 -3.96
N ASP A 66 14.21 4.33 -4.92
CA ASP A 66 14.51 5.07 -6.13
C ASP A 66 13.25 5.33 -6.97
N ALA A 67 12.38 4.32 -7.09
CA ALA A 67 11.11 4.45 -7.83
C ALA A 67 10.16 5.47 -7.16
N VAL A 68 10.04 5.43 -5.83
CA VAL A 68 9.26 6.40 -5.06
C VAL A 68 9.76 7.81 -5.34
N HIS A 69 11.09 8.02 -5.29
CA HIS A 69 11.71 9.32 -5.56
C HIS A 69 11.41 9.79 -6.98
N VAL A 70 11.73 8.98 -7.99
CA VAL A 70 11.56 9.34 -9.40
C VAL A 70 10.09 9.61 -9.74
N ILE A 71 9.18 8.74 -9.32
CA ILE A 71 7.74 8.91 -9.58
C ILE A 71 7.23 10.20 -8.96
N ARG A 72 7.60 10.49 -7.71
CA ARG A 72 7.15 11.69 -7.02
C ARG A 72 7.70 12.96 -7.65
N GLU A 73 9.01 13.00 -7.93
CA GLU A 73 9.62 14.19 -8.52
C GLU A 73 9.00 14.52 -9.89
N LEU A 74 8.93 13.52 -10.78
CA LEU A 74 8.36 13.71 -12.11
C LEU A 74 6.88 14.09 -12.08
N ALA A 75 6.08 13.36 -11.29
CA ALA A 75 4.64 13.63 -11.23
C ALA A 75 4.30 15.00 -10.63
N ASN A 76 5.25 15.60 -9.91
CA ASN A 76 5.13 16.96 -9.35
C ASN A 76 5.87 18.02 -10.17
N GLY A 77 6.23 17.69 -11.43
CA GLY A 77 6.85 18.62 -12.38
C GLY A 77 8.29 19.02 -12.03
N ARG A 78 8.94 18.27 -11.14
CA ARG A 78 10.34 18.52 -10.77
C ARG A 78 11.30 17.67 -11.60
N SER A 79 12.53 18.15 -11.78
CA SER A 79 13.59 17.43 -12.48
C SER A 79 14.17 16.33 -11.58
N VAL A 80 14.49 15.18 -12.19
CA VAL A 80 15.11 14.05 -11.48
C VAL A 80 16.06 13.29 -12.40
N GLU A 81 17.14 12.75 -11.85
CA GLU A 81 18.02 11.82 -12.54
C GLU A 81 17.36 10.46 -12.70
N TYR A 82 17.26 9.97 -13.94
CA TYR A 82 16.72 8.66 -14.25
C TYR A 82 17.46 8.04 -15.44
N LYS A 83 18.01 6.83 -15.25
CA LYS A 83 18.77 6.08 -16.28
C LYS A 83 19.87 6.90 -16.96
N GLY A 84 20.58 7.74 -16.18
CA GLY A 84 21.71 8.54 -16.67
C GLY A 84 21.32 9.82 -17.41
N SER A 85 20.07 10.25 -17.28
CA SER A 85 19.59 11.51 -17.85
C SER A 85 18.75 12.28 -16.85
N THR A 86 18.89 13.60 -16.84
CA THR A 86 17.97 14.48 -16.10
C THR A 86 16.69 14.65 -16.91
N ILE A 87 15.56 14.26 -16.34
CA ILE A 87 14.25 14.30 -17.00
C ILE A 87 13.26 15.14 -16.20
N THR A 88 12.28 15.72 -16.88
CA THR A 88 11.21 16.53 -16.29
C THR A 88 9.93 16.39 -17.08
N LEU A 89 8.78 16.52 -16.42
CA LEU A 89 7.46 16.66 -17.06
C LEU A 89 6.98 18.12 -16.90
N PRO A 90 7.39 19.05 -17.76
CA PRO A 90 7.15 20.49 -17.56
C PRO A 90 5.66 20.88 -17.58
N TRP A 91 4.82 20.06 -18.17
CA TRP A 91 3.37 20.22 -18.18
C TRP A 91 2.68 19.83 -16.86
N ALA A 92 3.34 19.07 -15.98
CA ALA A 92 2.82 18.64 -14.69
C ALA A 92 2.98 19.75 -13.61
N SER A 93 2.53 20.96 -13.94
CA SER A 93 2.81 22.15 -13.11
C SER A 93 1.89 22.27 -11.88
N LYS A 94 0.67 21.73 -11.96
CA LYS A 94 -0.35 21.77 -10.90
C LYS A 94 -0.44 20.46 -10.13
N SER A 95 0.09 19.38 -10.67
CA SER A 95 0.04 18.07 -10.04
C SER A 95 0.78 18.05 -8.70
N ARG A 96 0.16 17.45 -7.71
CA ARG A 96 0.68 17.21 -6.36
C ARG A 96 0.37 15.77 -5.99
N LEU A 97 1.21 14.85 -6.51
CA LEU A 97 1.07 13.42 -6.26
C LEU A 97 1.70 13.07 -4.90
N GLU A 98 0.93 12.42 -4.06
CA GLU A 98 1.44 11.70 -2.90
C GLU A 98 1.79 10.26 -3.29
N VAL A 99 2.94 9.76 -2.81
CA VAL A 99 3.36 8.37 -2.99
C VAL A 99 3.29 7.65 -1.66
N TRP A 100 2.46 6.62 -1.60
CA TRP A 100 2.19 5.83 -0.41
C TRP A 100 2.82 4.46 -0.52
N GLY A 101 3.67 4.11 0.45
CA GLY A 101 4.39 2.84 0.46
C GLY A 101 3.62 1.72 1.14
N ALA A 102 3.73 0.49 0.62
CA ALA A 102 3.25 -0.71 1.26
C ALA A 102 4.38 -1.69 1.57
N GLY A 103 4.40 -2.22 2.78
CA GLY A 103 5.40 -3.17 3.23
C GLY A 103 5.16 -3.62 4.66
N TYR A 104 5.82 -4.72 5.06
CA TYR A 104 5.55 -5.36 6.36
C TYR A 104 6.78 -5.46 7.27
N GLY A 105 7.98 -5.63 6.73
CA GLY A 105 9.19 -5.84 7.53
C GLY A 105 9.84 -4.54 7.98
N PRO A 106 10.62 -4.53 9.10
CA PRO A 106 11.23 -3.33 9.66
C PRO A 106 11.99 -2.48 8.66
N LYS A 107 12.76 -3.09 7.75
CA LYS A 107 13.49 -2.35 6.70
C LYS A 107 12.56 -1.66 5.69
N ALA A 108 11.41 -2.27 5.41
CA ALA A 108 10.42 -1.65 4.53
C ALA A 108 9.69 -0.51 5.25
N LEU A 109 9.36 -0.70 6.53
CA LEU A 109 8.75 0.34 7.36
C LEU A 109 9.69 1.54 7.53
N ASP A 110 11.01 1.30 7.72
CA ASP A 110 12.03 2.35 7.76
C ASP A 110 12.07 3.15 6.44
N LEU A 111 12.15 2.47 5.30
CA LEU A 111 12.12 3.12 3.98
C LEU A 111 10.86 3.98 3.81
N ILE A 112 9.69 3.41 4.13
CA ILE A 112 8.41 4.10 3.96
C ILE A 112 8.34 5.34 4.84
N GLY A 113 8.69 5.23 6.12
CA GLY A 113 8.70 6.37 7.05
C GLY A 113 9.62 7.50 6.59
N ARG A 114 10.78 7.16 6.04
CA ARG A 114 11.75 8.14 5.54
C ARG A 114 11.32 8.81 4.25
N THR A 115 10.61 8.10 3.35
CA THR A 115 10.48 8.54 1.96
C THR A 115 9.06 8.72 1.46
N CYS A 116 8.07 8.04 2.04
CA CYS A 116 6.70 8.07 1.52
C CYS A 116 5.82 9.12 2.23
N ASP A 117 4.79 9.59 1.54
CA ASP A 117 3.79 10.52 2.08
C ASP A 117 2.70 9.79 2.87
N GLY A 118 2.57 8.49 2.64
CA GLY A 118 1.64 7.64 3.37
C GLY A 118 2.10 6.19 3.45
N PHE A 119 1.45 5.44 4.31
CA PHE A 119 1.66 4.02 4.55
C PHE A 119 0.37 3.24 4.31
N ILE A 120 0.46 2.15 3.54
CA ILE A 120 -0.64 1.24 3.25
C ILE A 120 -0.35 -0.10 3.93
N LEU A 121 -1.25 -0.53 4.81
CA LEU A 121 -1.18 -1.79 5.53
C LEU A 121 -2.40 -2.65 5.21
N GLN A 122 -2.18 -3.84 4.66
CA GLN A 122 -3.23 -4.84 4.39
C GLN A 122 -3.41 -5.80 5.57
N LEU A 123 -3.40 -5.30 6.78
CA LEU A 123 -3.57 -6.05 8.03
C LEU A 123 -4.39 -5.20 8.99
N ALA A 124 -5.58 -5.66 9.33
CA ALA A 124 -6.49 -4.92 10.21
C ALA A 124 -6.52 -5.44 11.66
N ASP A 125 -5.59 -6.32 12.03
CA ASP A 125 -5.39 -6.66 13.44
C ASP A 125 -4.90 -5.43 14.20
N PRO A 126 -5.57 -4.98 15.27
CA PRO A 126 -5.23 -3.74 15.95
C PRO A 126 -3.82 -3.72 16.54
N ALA A 127 -3.33 -4.85 17.05
CA ALA A 127 -2.00 -4.93 17.67
C ALA A 127 -0.90 -4.86 16.61
N ILE A 128 -1.05 -5.60 15.51
CA ILE A 128 -0.10 -5.57 14.38
C ILE A 128 -0.13 -4.20 13.71
N ALA A 129 -1.31 -3.64 13.51
CA ALA A 129 -1.46 -2.31 12.93
C ALA A 129 -0.76 -1.25 13.79
N ALA A 130 -0.97 -1.25 15.09
CA ALA A 130 -0.30 -0.33 16.01
C ALA A 130 1.24 -0.47 15.96
N TRP A 131 1.75 -1.68 15.96
CA TRP A 131 3.19 -1.96 15.89
C TRP A 131 3.80 -1.49 14.56
N THR A 132 3.19 -1.82 13.43
CA THR A 132 3.70 -1.44 12.11
C THR A 132 3.62 0.07 11.88
N ILE A 133 2.51 0.69 12.28
CA ILE A 133 2.34 2.16 12.19
C ILE A 133 3.38 2.86 13.05
N LYS A 134 3.62 2.37 14.27
CA LYS A 134 4.68 2.91 15.14
C LYS A 134 6.04 2.84 14.44
N GLY A 135 6.41 1.70 13.84
CA GLY A 135 7.67 1.55 13.12
C GLY A 135 7.86 2.58 11.99
N VAL A 136 6.79 2.84 11.21
CA VAL A 136 6.82 3.86 10.16
C VAL A 136 6.95 5.27 10.75
N LYS A 137 6.21 5.58 11.82
CA LYS A 137 6.24 6.89 12.48
C LYS A 137 7.59 7.18 13.12
N ASP A 138 8.18 6.19 13.78
CA ASP A 138 9.53 6.30 14.38
C ASP A 138 10.60 6.54 13.29
N ALA A 139 10.51 5.85 12.15
CA ALA A 139 11.40 6.06 11.02
C ALA A 139 11.27 7.46 10.39
N ALA A 140 10.06 7.99 10.31
CA ALA A 140 9.82 9.36 9.87
C ALA A 140 10.49 10.36 10.82
N ALA A 141 10.29 10.21 12.14
CA ALA A 141 10.92 11.05 13.15
C ALA A 141 12.45 10.98 13.09
N ALA A 142 13.02 9.77 12.95
CA ALA A 142 14.47 9.57 12.82
C ALA A 142 15.05 10.21 11.55
N ALA A 143 14.23 10.40 10.51
CA ALA A 143 14.59 11.12 9.28
C ALA A 143 14.36 12.64 9.37
N GLY A 144 13.96 13.17 10.53
CA GLY A 144 13.69 14.59 10.73
C GLY A 144 12.35 15.06 10.13
N ARG A 145 11.44 14.13 9.83
CA ARG A 145 10.08 14.43 9.35
C ARG A 145 9.10 14.45 10.52
N ASP A 146 8.02 15.22 10.40
CA ASP A 146 6.92 15.10 11.34
C ASP A 146 6.20 13.76 11.13
N PRO A 147 6.13 12.87 12.13
CA PRO A 147 5.38 11.64 12.02
C PRO A 147 3.88 11.84 11.71
N ALA A 148 3.32 13.00 12.05
CA ALA A 148 1.93 13.32 11.76
C ALA A 148 1.67 13.48 10.25
N ASP A 149 2.67 13.91 9.48
CA ASP A 149 2.56 14.10 8.02
C ASP A 149 2.46 12.77 7.26
N VAL A 150 2.91 11.66 7.84
CA VAL A 150 2.77 10.34 7.21
C VAL A 150 1.36 9.81 7.42
N LYS A 151 0.56 9.87 6.40
CA LYS A 151 -0.82 9.35 6.40
C LYS A 151 -0.83 7.83 6.50
N VAL A 152 -1.90 7.25 7.04
CA VAL A 152 -2.01 5.79 7.20
C VAL A 152 -3.32 5.30 6.61
N CYS A 153 -3.25 4.25 5.80
CA CYS A 153 -4.39 3.51 5.32
C CYS A 153 -4.28 2.05 5.76
N VAL A 154 -5.25 1.58 6.54
CA VAL A 154 -5.37 0.17 6.93
C VAL A 154 -6.47 -0.46 6.12
N ALA A 155 -6.15 -1.52 5.38
CA ALA A 155 -7.08 -2.24 4.52
C ALA A 155 -7.46 -3.59 5.13
N ALA A 156 -8.75 -3.88 5.13
CA ALA A 156 -9.32 -5.16 5.53
C ALA A 156 -10.37 -5.61 4.52
N PRO A 157 -10.59 -6.92 4.35
CA PRO A 157 -11.74 -7.40 3.61
C PRO A 157 -13.01 -7.11 4.41
N ALA A 158 -14.05 -6.70 3.72
CA ALA A 158 -15.34 -6.49 4.32
C ALA A 158 -16.46 -6.98 3.40
N TYR A 159 -17.47 -7.59 3.99
CA TYR A 159 -18.69 -7.97 3.31
C TYR A 159 -19.88 -7.58 4.16
N VAL A 160 -20.81 -6.82 3.59
CA VAL A 160 -21.99 -6.32 4.32
C VAL A 160 -23.18 -7.25 4.04
N SER A 161 -23.67 -7.91 5.10
CA SER A 161 -24.85 -8.77 5.08
C SER A 161 -25.43 -8.89 6.47
N ASP A 162 -26.76 -9.04 6.56
CA ASP A 162 -27.44 -9.40 7.82
C ASP A 162 -27.16 -10.86 8.24
N ASP A 163 -26.78 -11.71 7.29
CA ASP A 163 -26.25 -13.05 7.56
C ASP A 163 -24.76 -12.99 7.91
N VAL A 164 -24.45 -12.87 9.18
CA VAL A 164 -23.07 -12.75 9.70
C VAL A 164 -22.19 -13.96 9.37
N PRO A 165 -22.65 -15.23 9.48
CA PRO A 165 -21.89 -16.38 9.02
C PRO A 165 -21.53 -16.32 7.55
N TYR A 166 -22.45 -15.96 6.69
CA TYR A 166 -22.20 -15.77 5.26
C TYR A 166 -21.20 -14.63 5.00
N ALA A 167 -21.38 -13.47 5.63
CA ALA A 167 -20.45 -12.36 5.50
C ALA A 167 -19.01 -12.72 5.88
N ARG A 168 -18.83 -13.47 6.98
CA ARG A 168 -17.51 -13.98 7.39
C ARG A 168 -16.92 -14.94 6.38
N ASP A 169 -17.74 -15.81 5.78
CA ASP A 169 -17.28 -16.75 4.77
C ASP A 169 -16.79 -16.03 3.51
N GLN A 170 -17.48 -15.00 3.08
CA GLN A 170 -17.09 -14.16 1.94
C GLN A 170 -15.73 -13.45 2.15
N CYS A 171 -15.30 -13.21 3.38
CA CYS A 171 -14.01 -12.58 3.71
C CYS A 171 -12.89 -13.61 3.96
N ARG A 172 -13.18 -14.89 4.02
CA ARG A 172 -12.25 -15.96 4.46
C ARG A 172 -11.03 -16.13 3.56
N TRP A 173 -11.17 -15.90 2.26
CA TRP A 173 -10.09 -15.98 1.28
C TRP A 173 -8.93 -15.02 1.57
N PHE A 174 -9.24 -13.86 2.14
CA PHE A 174 -8.23 -12.85 2.44
C PHE A 174 -7.30 -13.28 3.57
N GLY A 175 -7.81 -14.02 4.55
CA GLY A 175 -7.02 -14.58 5.64
C GLY A 175 -5.87 -15.47 5.15
N GLY A 176 -6.09 -16.28 4.10
CA GLY A 176 -5.05 -17.11 3.50
C GLY A 176 -3.92 -16.28 2.85
N MET A 177 -4.26 -15.18 2.18
CA MET A 177 -3.29 -14.27 1.59
C MET A 177 -2.47 -13.53 2.66
N VAL A 178 -3.14 -13.02 3.68
CA VAL A 178 -2.49 -12.32 4.80
C VAL A 178 -1.65 -13.28 5.65
N GLY A 179 -2.13 -14.50 5.87
CA GLY A 179 -1.42 -15.53 6.64
C GLY A 179 0.00 -15.79 6.15
N ASN A 180 0.22 -15.81 4.84
CA ASN A 180 1.55 -15.97 4.26
C ASN A 180 2.49 -14.80 4.61
N HIS A 181 1.99 -13.57 4.57
CA HIS A 181 2.79 -12.40 4.91
C HIS A 181 3.07 -12.33 6.42
N VAL A 182 2.09 -12.66 7.24
CA VAL A 182 2.23 -12.71 8.70
C VAL A 182 3.18 -13.82 9.14
N ALA A 183 3.08 -15.00 8.54
CA ALA A 183 3.98 -16.11 8.84
C ALA A 183 5.46 -15.76 8.58
N ASP A 184 5.75 -15.09 7.47
CA ASP A 184 7.09 -14.61 7.15
C ASP A 184 7.58 -13.56 8.18
N ILE A 185 6.72 -12.69 8.65
CA ILE A 185 7.04 -11.68 9.66
C ILE A 185 7.28 -12.35 11.01
N VAL A 186 6.38 -13.22 11.45
CA VAL A 186 6.53 -13.96 12.72
C VAL A 186 7.78 -14.82 12.72
N ALA A 187 8.08 -15.52 11.63
CA ALA A 187 9.28 -16.33 11.52
C ALA A 187 10.58 -15.51 11.63
N ARG A 188 10.57 -14.27 11.18
CA ARG A 188 11.76 -13.39 11.18
C ARG A 188 11.90 -12.54 12.44
N TYR A 189 10.79 -12.11 13.00
CA TYR A 189 10.74 -11.08 14.04
C TYR A 189 9.95 -11.49 15.28
N GLY A 190 9.35 -12.67 15.29
CA GLY A 190 8.53 -13.15 16.40
C GLY A 190 9.31 -13.42 17.72
N ALA A 191 10.66 -13.36 17.65
CA ALA A 191 11.50 -13.37 18.84
C ALA A 191 11.76 -11.97 19.42
N ASP A 192 11.31 -10.91 18.74
CA ASP A 192 11.40 -9.54 19.23
C ASP A 192 10.26 -9.30 20.24
N GLU A 193 10.59 -9.01 21.48
CA GLU A 193 9.62 -8.77 22.56
C GLU A 193 8.67 -7.61 22.27
N SER A 194 9.06 -6.69 21.36
CA SER A 194 8.20 -5.59 20.90
C SER A 194 7.16 -6.02 19.88
N TYR A 195 7.30 -7.24 19.28
CA TYR A 195 6.36 -7.75 18.30
C TYR A 195 5.12 -8.30 19.01
N PRO A 196 3.89 -7.86 18.63
CA PRO A 196 2.67 -8.36 19.27
C PRO A 196 2.56 -9.88 19.10
N ALA A 197 2.39 -10.58 20.21
CA ALA A 197 2.13 -12.03 20.19
C ALA A 197 0.83 -12.29 19.45
N LEU A 198 0.96 -12.77 18.22
CA LEU A 198 -0.20 -13.24 17.46
C LEU A 198 -0.63 -14.57 18.08
N GLY A 199 -1.80 -14.60 18.66
CA GLY A 199 -2.38 -15.86 19.15
C GLY A 199 -2.46 -16.84 17.99
N ALA A 200 -1.68 -17.93 18.07
CA ALA A 200 -1.64 -18.97 17.04
C ALA A 200 -3.03 -19.59 16.74
N ALA A 201 -4.00 -19.38 17.61
CA ALA A 201 -5.37 -19.85 17.47
C ALA A 201 -6.18 -19.11 16.39
N ASP A 202 -5.91 -17.84 16.13
CA ASP A 202 -6.73 -17.04 15.23
C ASP A 202 -6.35 -17.21 13.75
N TYR A 203 -5.15 -17.68 13.45
CA TYR A 203 -4.66 -17.88 12.09
C TYR A 203 -4.83 -19.31 11.54
N SER A 204 -5.03 -20.31 12.40
CA SER A 204 -5.29 -21.69 11.97
C SER A 204 -6.59 -21.84 11.17
N LEU A 205 -7.54 -20.94 11.34
CA LEU A 205 -8.79 -20.88 10.57
C LEU A 205 -8.62 -20.28 9.16
N ALA A 206 -7.54 -19.52 8.93
CA ALA A 206 -7.25 -18.88 7.64
C ALA A 206 -6.59 -19.83 6.62
N LEU A 207 -6.03 -20.96 7.08
CA LEU A 207 -5.28 -21.91 6.27
C LEU A 207 -6.11 -23.10 5.77
N SER A 208 -7.42 -23.11 5.98
CA SER A 208 -8.29 -24.15 5.42
C SER A 208 -8.49 -23.94 3.92
N PRO A 209 -8.09 -24.89 3.05
CA PRO A 209 -8.19 -24.74 1.61
C PRO A 209 -9.62 -25.02 1.12
N SER A 210 -10.57 -24.18 1.46
CA SER A 210 -11.85 -24.18 0.76
C SER A 210 -11.76 -23.14 -0.34
N GLY A 211 -11.52 -23.61 -1.58
CA GLY A 211 -11.47 -22.79 -2.76
C GLY A 211 -12.73 -21.98 -2.96
N GLY A 212 -12.68 -20.71 -2.58
CA GLY A 212 -13.70 -19.74 -2.96
C GLY A 212 -13.42 -19.29 -4.40
N ASP A 213 -14.43 -19.36 -5.23
CA ASP A 213 -14.40 -18.82 -6.59
C ASP A 213 -14.18 -17.29 -6.54
N ALA A 214 -13.13 -16.82 -7.17
CA ALA A 214 -12.74 -15.40 -7.22
C ALA A 214 -13.73 -14.51 -8.01
N SER A 215 -14.85 -15.05 -8.46
CA SER A 215 -15.82 -14.36 -9.32
C SER A 215 -16.90 -13.56 -8.57
N THR A 216 -16.98 -13.70 -7.25
CA THR A 216 -17.94 -12.93 -6.45
C THR A 216 -17.30 -11.67 -5.90
N GLY A 217 -17.68 -10.51 -6.44
CA GLY A 217 -17.11 -9.21 -6.14
C GLY A 217 -17.08 -8.86 -4.65
N SER A 218 -15.95 -9.10 -4.01
CA SER A 218 -15.66 -8.59 -2.68
C SER A 218 -15.10 -7.17 -2.79
N ALA A 219 -15.70 -6.22 -2.09
CA ALA A 219 -15.17 -4.87 -1.99
C ALA A 219 -14.14 -4.82 -0.86
N THR A 220 -12.97 -4.27 -1.14
CA THR A 220 -11.97 -3.92 -0.11
C THR A 220 -12.24 -2.49 0.34
N PHE A 221 -12.39 -2.27 1.64
CA PHE A 221 -12.57 -0.94 2.21
C PHE A 221 -11.30 -0.50 2.91
N CYS A 222 -10.94 0.78 2.74
CA CYS A 222 -9.86 1.42 3.48
C CYS A 222 -10.45 2.34 4.54
N MET A 223 -10.00 2.20 5.79
CA MET A 223 -10.28 3.17 6.84
C MET A 223 -9.13 4.16 6.97
N CYS A 224 -9.41 5.44 6.78
CA CYS A 224 -8.47 6.52 7.08
C CYS A 224 -8.67 7.00 8.53
N PRO A 225 -7.60 7.53 9.19
CA PRO A 225 -7.76 8.20 10.48
C PRO A 225 -8.70 9.40 10.30
N GLY A 226 -9.90 9.32 10.89
CA GLY A 226 -10.99 10.28 10.70
C GLY A 226 -12.35 9.62 10.50
N GLY A 227 -12.40 8.29 10.38
CA GLY A 227 -13.65 7.52 10.34
C GLY A 227 -14.35 7.46 8.98
N GLU A 228 -13.76 8.00 7.93
CA GLU A 228 -14.32 7.85 6.58
C GLU A 228 -13.96 6.50 5.97
N ILE A 229 -14.97 5.77 5.53
CA ILE A 229 -14.82 4.50 4.79
C ILE A 229 -14.75 4.83 3.31
N ILE A 230 -13.61 4.54 2.67
CA ILE A 230 -13.44 4.70 1.23
C ILE A 230 -13.48 3.32 0.58
N PRO A 231 -14.43 3.05 -0.33
CA PRO A 231 -14.42 1.79 -1.07
C PRO A 231 -13.21 1.75 -2.00
N ALA A 232 -12.40 0.69 -1.87
CA ALA A 232 -11.32 0.40 -2.81
C ALA A 232 -11.86 -0.57 -3.87
N VAL A 233 -11.74 -0.20 -5.11
CA VAL A 233 -12.04 -1.09 -6.25
C VAL A 233 -10.73 -1.75 -6.65
N CYS A 234 -10.67 -3.08 -6.54
CA CYS A 234 -9.57 -3.90 -7.07
C CYS A 234 -9.66 -4.06 -8.58
#